data_626414104f0f68d85c5cb221a82fc09a
#
_entry.id   626414104f0f68d85c5cb221a82fc09a
#
_cell.length_a   1.000
_cell.length_b   1.000
_cell.length_c   1.000
_cell.angle_alpha   90.00
_cell.angle_beta   90.00
_cell.angle_gamma   90.00
#
_symmetry.space_group_name_H-M   'P 1'
#
loop_
_entity.id
_entity.type
_entity.pdbx_description
1 polymer ?
#
loop_
_entity_poly.entity_id
_entity_poly.type
_entity_poly.pdbx_seq_one_letter_code
_entity_poly.pdbx_strand_id
1 'polypeptide(L)'
;LGYWDGKESFEFWKVIHETGKKPFTIRDFFVLKTLAPSLNLTMDMEELPLSVKPEQNVSLADMNRLLRETYEGTEWDMTKDMMVTKKIKDKDGTERDTIYKSPLAQNWMTNDMFEFLNAQRGEKKIEKQRTISVVWCAYSFVIQCRDWLPDEVGGVCWWSEDNPGESPRVPLFAGMTDVPESFKVCGHKRYRPDAALWTYRRTNRLAQVSWGHGRKSVSYTHLRA
;
A
#
# COMPACT_ATOMS: atom_id res chain seq x y z
N LEU A 1 -12.07 33.77 -14.71
CA LEU A 1 -11.23 33.52 -13.51
C LEU A 1 -9.72 33.61 -13.78
N GLY A 2 -9.32 33.73 -15.10
CA GLY A 2 -7.91 33.95 -15.46
C GLY A 2 -6.96 32.74 -15.30
N TYR A 3 -7.49 31.55 -15.12
CA TYR A 3 -6.66 30.34 -14.98
C TYR A 3 -5.95 29.91 -16.27
N TRP A 4 -6.46 30.33 -17.43
CA TRP A 4 -5.89 30.02 -18.74
C TRP A 4 -5.95 31.26 -19.63
N ASP A 5 -4.87 31.51 -20.36
CA ASP A 5 -4.71 32.71 -21.20
C ASP A 5 -5.33 32.62 -22.59
N GLY A 6 -5.81 31.42 -22.97
CA GLY A 6 -6.43 31.14 -24.28
C GLY A 6 -5.47 31.02 -25.46
N LYS A 7 -4.15 31.02 -25.22
CA LYS A 7 -3.13 31.03 -26.30
C LYS A 7 -2.49 29.66 -26.51
N GLU A 8 -2.18 28.96 -25.43
CA GLU A 8 -1.59 27.63 -25.52
C GLU A 8 -2.66 26.54 -25.56
N SER A 9 -2.27 25.32 -25.93
CA SER A 9 -3.16 24.16 -25.83
C SER A 9 -3.65 24.00 -24.39
N PHE A 10 -4.96 23.89 -24.20
CA PHE A 10 -5.54 23.71 -22.88
C PHE A 10 -5.18 22.35 -22.32
N GLU A 11 -4.38 22.35 -21.27
CA GLU A 11 -4.05 21.18 -20.48
C GLU A 11 -4.57 21.39 -19.04
N PHE A 12 -5.63 20.65 -18.69
CA PHE A 12 -6.35 20.81 -17.43
C PHE A 12 -5.43 20.82 -16.21
N TRP A 13 -4.49 19.90 -16.15
CA TRP A 13 -3.58 19.79 -15.01
C TRP A 13 -2.65 21.00 -14.89
N LYS A 14 -2.14 21.55 -15.98
CA LYS A 14 -1.29 22.75 -15.98
C LYS A 14 -2.03 23.99 -15.46
N VAL A 15 -3.32 24.06 -15.76
CA VAL A 15 -4.16 25.22 -15.42
C VAL A 15 -4.61 25.18 -13.95
N ILE A 16 -4.87 24.01 -13.38
CA ILE A 16 -5.48 23.85 -12.05
C ILE A 16 -4.50 23.32 -11.02
N HIS A 17 -3.35 22.86 -11.47
CA HIS A 17 -2.33 22.27 -10.61
C HIS A 17 -1.64 23.33 -9.75
N GLU A 18 -1.26 22.94 -8.53
CA GLU A 18 -0.48 23.80 -7.64
C GLU A 18 0.93 24.02 -8.21
N THR A 19 1.33 25.29 -8.35
CA THR A 19 2.62 25.67 -8.91
C THR A 19 3.77 24.96 -8.20
N GLY A 20 4.67 24.35 -8.98
CA GLY A 20 5.86 23.65 -8.48
C GLY A 20 5.63 22.20 -8.04
N LYS A 21 4.40 21.68 -8.13
CA LYS A 21 4.13 20.26 -7.91
C LYS A 21 3.96 19.52 -9.24
N LYS A 22 4.36 18.25 -9.25
CA LYS A 22 4.15 17.36 -10.39
C LYS A 22 2.70 16.87 -10.43
N PRO A 23 2.13 16.63 -11.63
CA PRO A 23 0.76 16.15 -11.79
C PRO A 23 0.59 14.68 -11.39
N PHE A 24 1.64 14.04 -10.91
CA PHE A 24 1.64 12.65 -10.49
C PHE A 24 2.35 12.47 -9.15
N THR A 25 2.11 11.34 -8.53
CA THR A 25 2.74 10.94 -7.26
C THR A 25 3.61 9.70 -7.48
N ILE A 26 4.42 9.36 -6.47
CA ILE A 26 5.17 8.09 -6.47
C ILE A 26 4.27 6.87 -6.69
N ARG A 27 3.00 6.92 -6.28
CA ARG A 27 2.04 5.82 -6.47
C ARG A 27 1.72 5.59 -7.95
N ASP A 28 1.44 6.67 -8.68
CA ASP A 28 1.17 6.63 -10.11
C ASP A 28 2.41 6.12 -10.85
N PHE A 29 3.55 6.72 -10.55
CA PHE A 29 4.83 6.33 -11.11
C PHE A 29 5.13 4.84 -10.88
N PHE A 30 5.01 4.36 -9.64
CA PHE A 30 5.34 2.98 -9.28
C PHE A 30 4.48 1.96 -10.02
N VAL A 31 3.18 2.22 -10.12
CA VAL A 31 2.25 1.35 -10.85
C VAL A 31 2.59 1.31 -12.33
N LEU A 32 2.74 2.47 -12.96
CA LEU A 32 3.03 2.57 -14.40
C LEU A 32 4.38 1.93 -14.75
N LYS A 33 5.42 2.22 -13.97
CA LYS A 33 6.76 1.62 -14.13
C LYS A 33 6.72 0.09 -13.96
N THR A 34 5.93 -0.41 -13.02
CA THR A 34 5.81 -1.86 -12.79
C THR A 34 5.10 -2.56 -13.95
N LEU A 35 4.08 -1.93 -14.53
CA LEU A 35 3.29 -2.52 -15.62
C LEU A 35 3.95 -2.38 -16.99
N ALA A 36 4.75 -1.35 -17.20
CA ALA A 36 5.42 -1.06 -18.46
C ALA A 36 6.88 -0.62 -18.25
N PRO A 37 7.76 -1.52 -17.77
CA PRO A 37 9.14 -1.19 -17.44
C PRO A 37 9.97 -0.70 -18.64
N SER A 38 9.67 -1.11 -19.85
CA SER A 38 10.39 -0.67 -21.07
C SER A 38 10.23 0.83 -21.38
N LEU A 39 9.22 1.48 -20.82
CA LEU A 39 9.02 2.93 -20.96
C LEU A 39 10.07 3.76 -20.19
N ASN A 40 10.90 3.12 -19.36
CA ASN A 40 11.96 3.77 -18.58
C ASN A 40 11.51 5.04 -17.86
N LEU A 41 10.31 5.00 -17.28
CA LEU A 41 9.75 6.13 -16.55
C LEU A 41 10.63 6.52 -15.36
N THR A 42 10.77 7.81 -15.11
CA THR A 42 11.53 8.36 -13.99
C THR A 42 10.71 9.39 -13.21
N MET A 43 11.06 9.56 -11.94
CA MET A 43 10.42 10.59 -11.10
C MET A 43 10.76 12.02 -11.53
N ASP A 44 11.78 12.23 -12.38
CA ASP A 44 12.18 13.56 -12.85
C ASP A 44 11.35 14.08 -14.03
N MET A 45 10.58 13.22 -14.69
CA MET A 45 9.67 13.62 -15.77
C MET A 45 8.71 14.71 -15.31
N GLU A 46 8.32 15.61 -16.21
CA GLU A 46 7.30 16.64 -15.92
C GLU A 46 5.91 16.01 -15.73
N GLU A 47 5.60 15.00 -16.54
CA GLU A 47 4.34 14.26 -16.49
C GLU A 47 4.59 12.78 -16.81
N LEU A 48 3.64 11.93 -16.43
CA LEU A 48 3.59 10.53 -16.80
C LEU A 48 2.48 10.28 -17.83
N PRO A 49 2.56 9.19 -18.61
CA PRO A 49 1.46 8.77 -19.46
C PRO A 49 0.17 8.61 -18.64
N LEU A 50 -0.97 9.06 -19.18
CA LEU A 50 -2.28 8.87 -18.53
C LEU A 50 -2.60 7.38 -18.31
N SER A 51 -2.17 6.54 -19.25
CA SER A 51 -2.32 5.09 -19.19
C SER A 51 -1.18 4.40 -19.93
N VAL A 52 -0.93 3.15 -19.56
CA VAL A 52 0.06 2.29 -20.23
C VAL A 52 -0.59 0.97 -20.63
N LYS A 53 -0.13 0.39 -21.71
CA LYS A 53 -0.42 -1.00 -22.03
C LYS A 53 0.53 -1.86 -21.21
N PRO A 54 0.05 -2.75 -20.33
CA PRO A 54 0.92 -3.67 -19.62
C PRO A 54 1.73 -4.54 -20.58
N GLU A 55 3.01 -4.74 -20.29
CA GLU A 55 3.89 -5.57 -21.13
C GLU A 55 3.63 -7.07 -20.94
N GLN A 56 3.00 -7.42 -19.83
CA GLN A 56 2.60 -8.79 -19.54
C GLN A 56 1.15 -8.81 -19.08
N ASN A 57 0.51 -9.98 -19.17
CA ASN A 57 -0.83 -10.18 -18.63
C ASN A 57 -0.82 -9.93 -17.11
N VAL A 58 -1.73 -9.08 -16.67
CA VAL A 58 -1.87 -8.73 -15.25
C VAL A 58 -2.81 -9.73 -14.58
N SER A 59 -2.28 -10.52 -13.67
CA SER A 59 -3.05 -11.48 -12.90
C SER A 59 -3.73 -10.84 -11.67
N LEU A 60 -4.66 -11.57 -11.06
CA LEU A 60 -5.25 -11.18 -9.77
C LEU A 60 -4.17 -11.02 -8.68
N ALA A 61 -3.16 -11.89 -8.71
CA ALA A 61 -2.04 -11.82 -7.77
C ALA A 61 -1.21 -10.53 -7.95
N ASP A 62 -0.99 -10.09 -9.18
CA ASP A 62 -0.28 -8.84 -9.48
C ASP A 62 -1.07 -7.62 -9.00
N MET A 63 -2.38 -7.58 -9.23
CA MET A 63 -3.24 -6.52 -8.73
C MET A 63 -3.23 -6.45 -7.20
N ASN A 64 -3.33 -7.60 -6.55
CA ASN A 64 -3.26 -7.68 -5.09
C ASN A 64 -1.89 -7.24 -4.56
N ARG A 65 -0.79 -7.60 -5.24
CA ARG A 65 0.56 -7.16 -4.88
C ARG A 65 0.70 -5.64 -4.99
N LEU A 66 0.24 -5.05 -6.09
CA LEU A 66 0.28 -3.59 -6.28
C LEU A 66 -0.54 -2.84 -5.23
N LEU A 67 -1.74 -3.31 -4.89
CA LEU A 67 -2.56 -2.68 -3.85
C LEU A 67 -1.95 -2.78 -2.44
N ARG A 68 -1.05 -3.76 -2.22
CA ARG A 68 -0.32 -3.96 -0.96
C ARG A 68 1.03 -3.28 -0.90
N GLU A 69 1.40 -2.54 -1.94
CA GLU A 69 2.74 -2.00 -2.09
C GLU A 69 3.06 -0.94 -1.03
N THR A 70 4.21 -1.11 -0.39
CA THR A 70 4.78 -0.23 0.64
C THR A 70 6.17 0.29 0.26
N TYR A 71 6.66 -0.09 -0.92
CA TYR A 71 7.99 0.19 -1.46
C TYR A 71 9.15 -0.47 -0.69
N GLU A 72 8.86 -1.39 0.25
CA GLU A 72 9.91 -2.12 0.95
C GLU A 72 10.78 -2.92 -0.03
N GLY A 73 12.11 -2.82 0.16
CA GLY A 73 13.09 -3.44 -0.73
C GLY A 73 13.43 -2.62 -1.98
N THR A 74 12.83 -1.43 -2.15
CA THR A 74 13.14 -0.49 -3.23
C THR A 74 13.98 0.69 -2.73
N GLU A 75 14.36 1.59 -3.62
CA GLU A 75 15.03 2.84 -3.27
C GLU A 75 14.17 3.75 -2.37
N TRP A 76 12.85 3.65 -2.42
CA TRP A 76 11.88 4.40 -1.62
C TRP A 76 11.48 3.70 -0.31
N ASP A 77 12.17 2.65 0.09
CA ASP A 77 11.90 1.93 1.34
C ASP A 77 12.22 2.82 2.56
N MET A 78 11.18 3.34 3.19
CA MET A 78 11.30 4.18 4.38
C MET A 78 11.86 3.43 5.60
N THR A 79 11.89 2.12 5.56
CA THR A 79 12.30 1.27 6.69
C THR A 79 13.69 0.66 6.50
N LYS A 80 14.35 0.89 5.35
CA LYS A 80 15.61 0.23 4.98
C LYS A 80 16.76 0.47 5.99
N ASP A 81 16.80 1.66 6.55
CA ASP A 81 17.87 2.10 7.46
C ASP A 81 17.46 2.08 8.95
N MET A 82 16.30 1.50 9.27
CA MET A 82 15.84 1.33 10.65
C MET A 82 16.44 0.08 11.27
N MET A 83 17.76 0.10 11.44
CA MET A 83 18.53 -1.03 11.94
C MET A 83 18.77 -0.90 13.43
N VAL A 84 18.83 -2.03 14.12
CA VAL A 84 19.21 -2.13 15.53
C VAL A 84 20.33 -3.15 15.71
N THR A 85 21.23 -2.86 16.65
CA THR A 85 22.31 -3.77 17.05
C THR A 85 21.91 -4.50 18.32
N LYS A 86 22.11 -5.81 18.36
CA LYS A 86 21.90 -6.64 19.53
C LYS A 86 23.12 -7.53 19.76
N LYS A 87 23.58 -7.57 21.00
CA LYS A 87 24.57 -8.55 21.42
C LYS A 87 23.91 -9.91 21.58
N ILE A 88 24.47 -10.91 20.95
CA ILE A 88 24.06 -12.31 21.09
C ILE A 88 25.24 -13.12 21.60
N LYS A 89 24.96 -14.13 22.44
CA LYS A 89 25.92 -15.13 22.86
C LYS A 89 25.76 -16.38 22.00
N ASP A 90 26.84 -16.79 21.38
CA ASP A 90 26.90 -18.06 20.68
C ASP A 90 26.98 -19.23 21.70
N LYS A 91 26.83 -20.46 21.24
CA LYS A 91 26.82 -21.65 22.11
C LYS A 91 28.13 -21.87 22.86
N ASP A 92 29.23 -21.33 22.36
CA ASP A 92 30.56 -21.35 22.96
C ASP A 92 30.78 -20.23 24.00
N GLY A 93 29.78 -19.36 24.21
CA GLY A 93 29.84 -18.24 25.13
C GLY A 93 30.39 -16.94 24.51
N THR A 94 30.84 -16.96 23.27
CA THR A 94 31.38 -15.78 22.56
C THR A 94 30.25 -14.76 22.32
N GLU A 95 30.50 -13.49 22.66
CA GLU A 95 29.56 -12.39 22.36
C GLU A 95 29.92 -11.77 21.01
N ARG A 96 28.87 -11.59 20.20
CA ARG A 96 28.98 -10.86 18.92
C ARG A 96 27.83 -9.91 18.73
N ASP A 97 28.08 -8.81 18.04
CA ASP A 97 27.06 -7.88 17.62
C ASP A 97 26.34 -8.41 16.38
N THR A 98 25.02 -8.39 16.41
CA THR A 98 24.17 -8.71 15.27
C THR A 98 23.34 -7.48 14.92
N ILE A 99 23.40 -7.08 13.67
CA ILE A 99 22.62 -5.96 13.12
C ILE A 99 21.45 -6.54 12.34
N TYR A 100 20.24 -6.06 12.66
CA TYR A 100 19.03 -6.49 11.98
C TYR A 100 18.01 -5.35 11.87
N LYS A 101 17.09 -5.45 10.93
CA LYS A 101 16.02 -4.46 10.76
C LYS A 101 15.11 -4.51 11.99
N SER A 102 14.85 -3.36 12.59
CA SER A 102 13.98 -3.26 13.76
C SER A 102 12.59 -3.83 13.45
N PRO A 103 12.02 -4.70 14.27
CA PRO A 103 10.63 -5.14 14.09
C PRO A 103 9.61 -4.02 14.32
N LEU A 104 10.03 -2.89 14.87
CA LEU A 104 9.20 -1.69 15.01
C LEU A 104 9.21 -0.80 13.77
N ALA A 105 10.13 -1.05 12.82
CA ALA A 105 10.19 -0.31 11.57
C ALA A 105 8.90 -0.52 10.76
N GLN A 106 8.21 0.57 10.43
CA GLN A 106 6.96 0.55 9.68
C GLN A 106 6.86 1.73 8.72
N ASN A 107 6.06 1.59 7.67
CA ASN A 107 5.93 2.59 6.61
C ASN A 107 4.92 3.70 6.93
N TRP A 108 4.14 3.58 7.99
CA TRP A 108 3.01 4.48 8.29
C TRP A 108 3.16 5.24 9.61
N MET A 109 4.40 5.57 9.96
CA MET A 109 4.66 6.42 11.11
C MET A 109 4.02 7.81 10.93
N THR A 110 3.69 8.45 12.04
CA THR A 110 3.22 9.84 12.04
C THR A 110 4.30 10.79 11.52
N ASN A 111 3.91 12.00 11.11
CA ASN A 111 4.88 13.02 10.72
C ASN A 111 5.85 13.31 11.87
N ASP A 112 5.34 13.49 13.07
CA ASP A 112 6.14 13.78 14.26
C ASP A 112 7.19 12.70 14.52
N MET A 113 6.82 11.41 14.30
CA MET A 113 7.77 10.31 14.45
C MET A 113 8.85 10.35 13.36
N PHE A 114 8.50 10.67 12.10
CA PHE A 114 9.49 10.85 11.04
C PHE A 114 10.44 12.00 11.35
N GLU A 115 9.92 13.14 11.81
CA GLU A 115 10.73 14.30 12.20
C GLU A 115 11.63 13.97 13.38
N PHE A 116 11.10 13.31 14.41
CA PHE A 116 11.88 12.87 15.57
C PHE A 116 13.04 11.96 15.16
N LEU A 117 12.78 10.94 14.33
CA LEU A 117 13.83 10.05 13.83
C LEU A 117 14.85 10.79 12.98
N ASN A 118 14.40 11.68 12.10
CA ASN A 118 15.26 12.46 11.24
C ASN A 118 16.15 13.46 12.01
N ALA A 119 15.67 14.00 13.12
CA ALA A 119 16.47 14.83 14.01
C ALA A 119 17.67 14.08 14.63
N GLN A 120 17.54 12.77 14.81
CA GLN A 120 18.61 11.90 15.39
C GLN A 120 19.56 11.34 14.33
N ARG A 121 19.25 11.45 13.04
CA ARG A 121 19.97 10.75 11.95
C ARG A 121 21.00 11.62 11.20
N GLY A 122 21.10 12.91 11.52
CA GLY A 122 21.99 13.84 10.81
C GLY A 122 21.61 13.95 9.32
N GLU A 123 22.56 13.68 8.43
CA GLU A 123 22.37 13.82 6.98
C GLU A 123 21.55 12.70 6.34
N LYS A 124 21.51 11.52 6.94
CA LYS A 124 20.79 10.35 6.41
C LYS A 124 19.30 10.38 6.77
N LYS A 125 18.59 11.38 6.32
CA LYS A 125 17.15 11.53 6.58
C LYS A 125 16.34 10.47 5.85
N ILE A 126 15.24 10.04 6.50
CA ILE A 126 14.21 9.22 5.87
C ILE A 126 13.28 10.15 5.12
N GLU A 127 13.20 9.98 3.83
CA GLU A 127 12.22 10.68 3.01
C GLU A 127 10.86 9.99 3.12
N LYS A 128 9.86 10.72 3.61
CA LYS A 128 8.52 10.18 3.78
C LYS A 128 7.82 10.03 2.43
N GLN A 129 7.45 8.80 2.11
CA GLN A 129 6.69 8.45 0.91
C GLN A 129 5.24 8.11 1.26
N ARG A 130 4.31 8.46 0.38
CA ARG A 130 2.94 7.98 0.47
C ARG A 130 2.82 6.66 -0.25
N THR A 131 2.68 5.58 0.51
CA THR A 131 2.54 4.22 -0.03
C THR A 131 1.21 4.02 -0.78
N ILE A 132 1.13 3.02 -1.66
CA ILE A 132 -0.13 2.59 -2.28
C ILE A 132 -1.02 1.99 -1.20
N SER A 133 -0.48 1.09 -0.39
CA SER A 133 -1.15 0.58 0.79
C SER A 133 -1.10 1.59 1.92
N VAL A 134 -2.24 2.13 2.33
CA VAL A 134 -2.32 3.15 3.39
C VAL A 134 -3.23 2.71 4.53
N VAL A 135 -2.83 3.07 5.76
CA VAL A 135 -3.52 2.67 7.00
C VAL A 135 -4.90 3.31 7.21
N TRP A 136 -5.19 4.39 6.50
CA TRP A 136 -6.50 5.07 6.53
C TRP A 136 -7.40 4.73 5.35
N CYS A 137 -7.05 3.70 4.58
CA CYS A 137 -7.91 3.18 3.54
C CYS A 137 -9.23 2.68 4.18
N ALA A 138 -10.36 3.02 3.59
CA ALA A 138 -11.64 2.52 4.08
C ALA A 138 -11.87 1.09 3.60
N TYR A 139 -11.62 0.86 2.32
CA TYR A 139 -11.73 -0.44 1.66
C TYR A 139 -10.88 -0.46 0.39
N SER A 140 -10.62 -1.65 -0.11
CA SER A 140 -10.02 -1.86 -1.44
C SER A 140 -10.64 -3.09 -2.09
N PHE A 141 -10.69 -3.10 -3.41
CA PHE A 141 -11.24 -4.24 -4.14
C PHE A 141 -10.54 -4.47 -5.47
N VAL A 142 -10.65 -5.69 -5.98
CA VAL A 142 -10.30 -6.07 -7.35
C VAL A 142 -11.51 -6.80 -7.93
N ILE A 143 -11.97 -6.36 -9.09
CA ILE A 143 -13.05 -7.02 -9.83
C ILE A 143 -12.42 -7.95 -10.86
N GLN A 144 -12.87 -9.19 -10.88
CA GLN A 144 -12.48 -10.18 -11.85
C GLN A 144 -13.72 -10.66 -12.60
N CYS A 145 -13.72 -10.51 -13.93
CA CYS A 145 -14.75 -10.99 -14.82
C CYS A 145 -14.23 -12.24 -15.55
N ARG A 146 -14.99 -13.33 -15.48
CA ARG A 146 -14.65 -14.63 -16.05
C ARG A 146 -15.80 -15.10 -16.96
N ASP A 147 -15.72 -14.73 -18.22
CA ASP A 147 -16.75 -14.97 -19.24
C ASP A 147 -16.97 -16.45 -19.60
N TRP A 148 -16.03 -17.31 -19.16
CA TRP A 148 -16.15 -18.77 -19.30
C TRP A 148 -16.92 -19.45 -18.17
N LEU A 149 -17.46 -18.71 -17.22
CA LEU A 149 -18.25 -19.21 -16.10
C LEU A 149 -19.67 -18.64 -16.17
N PRO A 150 -20.66 -19.30 -15.56
CA PRO A 150 -22.00 -18.73 -15.38
C PRO A 150 -21.93 -17.35 -14.69
N ASP A 151 -22.81 -16.41 -15.05
CA ASP A 151 -22.78 -15.02 -14.61
C ASP A 151 -22.78 -14.86 -13.09
N GLU A 152 -23.49 -15.75 -12.39
CA GLU A 152 -23.62 -15.74 -10.94
C GLU A 152 -22.28 -15.93 -10.22
N VAL A 153 -21.34 -16.65 -10.83
CA VAL A 153 -20.01 -16.92 -10.29
C VAL A 153 -18.90 -16.36 -11.16
N GLY A 154 -19.19 -15.95 -12.39
CA GLY A 154 -18.25 -15.38 -13.36
C GLY A 154 -17.72 -14.03 -12.91
N GLY A 155 -18.58 -13.17 -12.37
CA GLY A 155 -18.20 -11.91 -11.76
C GLY A 155 -17.87 -12.07 -10.28
N VAL A 156 -16.66 -11.68 -9.86
CA VAL A 156 -16.28 -11.68 -8.46
C VAL A 156 -15.57 -10.39 -8.08
N CYS A 157 -15.99 -9.80 -6.97
CA CYS A 157 -15.33 -8.69 -6.33
C CYS A 157 -14.53 -9.20 -5.13
N TRP A 158 -13.21 -9.11 -5.23
CA TRP A 158 -12.29 -9.42 -4.14
C TRP A 158 -12.22 -8.23 -3.20
N TRP A 159 -13.06 -8.21 -2.19
CA TRP A 159 -13.24 -7.10 -1.26
C TRP A 159 -12.33 -7.21 -0.04
N SER A 160 -11.87 -6.07 0.44
CA SER A 160 -11.08 -5.95 1.67
C SER A 160 -11.41 -4.64 2.38
N GLU A 161 -11.51 -4.67 3.68
CA GLU A 161 -11.67 -3.49 4.53
C GLU A 161 -10.31 -3.01 5.04
N ASP A 162 -10.22 -1.72 5.40
CA ASP A 162 -9.06 -1.06 6.01
C ASP A 162 -7.79 -1.15 5.12
N ASN A 163 -6.59 -1.22 5.70
CA ASN A 163 -5.30 -1.22 5.01
C ASN A 163 -5.13 -2.45 4.08
N PRO A 164 -5.04 -2.27 2.77
CA PRO A 164 -4.94 -3.40 1.84
C PRO A 164 -3.67 -4.24 2.01
N GLY A 165 -2.60 -3.67 2.59
CA GLY A 165 -1.34 -4.39 2.86
C GLY A 165 -1.44 -5.45 3.94
N GLU A 166 -2.41 -5.31 4.83
CA GLU A 166 -2.57 -6.14 6.02
C GLU A 166 -3.85 -6.99 6.00
N SER A 167 -4.82 -6.58 5.18
CA SER A 167 -6.17 -7.14 5.20
C SER A 167 -6.34 -8.29 4.20
N PRO A 168 -6.97 -9.41 4.60
CA PRO A 168 -7.38 -10.46 3.67
C PRO A 168 -8.51 -9.97 2.76
N ARG A 169 -8.61 -10.55 1.57
CA ARG A 169 -9.71 -10.30 0.66
C ARG A 169 -10.72 -11.42 0.74
N VAL A 170 -11.99 -11.05 0.72
CA VAL A 170 -13.11 -11.98 0.66
C VAL A 170 -13.76 -11.89 -0.72
N PRO A 171 -14.13 -13.02 -1.33
CA PRO A 171 -14.82 -13.03 -2.62
C PRO A 171 -16.31 -12.69 -2.41
N LEU A 172 -16.80 -11.70 -3.16
CA LEU A 172 -18.21 -11.37 -3.29
C LEU A 172 -18.62 -11.66 -4.73
N PHE A 173 -19.43 -12.68 -4.93
CA PHE A 173 -19.85 -13.11 -6.28
C PHE A 173 -21.06 -12.31 -6.77
N ALA A 174 -21.17 -12.15 -8.08
CA ALA A 174 -22.28 -11.42 -8.70
C ALA A 174 -23.66 -12.01 -8.36
N GLY A 175 -23.75 -13.33 -8.22
CA GLY A 175 -24.99 -14.03 -7.85
C GLY A 175 -25.26 -14.14 -6.35
N MET A 176 -24.46 -13.49 -5.49
CA MET A 176 -24.72 -13.51 -4.04
C MET A 176 -26.03 -12.81 -3.71
N THR A 177 -26.90 -13.47 -2.98
CA THR A 177 -28.15 -12.91 -2.49
C THR A 177 -28.04 -12.33 -1.07
N ASP A 178 -26.95 -12.63 -0.38
CA ASP A 178 -26.70 -12.15 0.98
C ASP A 178 -25.20 -12.13 1.29
N VAL A 179 -24.81 -11.39 2.33
CA VAL A 179 -23.44 -11.29 2.85
C VAL A 179 -23.43 -11.60 4.36
N PRO A 180 -22.29 -12.00 4.93
CA PRO A 180 -22.19 -12.20 6.38
C PRO A 180 -22.68 -10.98 7.17
N GLU A 181 -23.35 -11.20 8.29
CA GLU A 181 -23.97 -10.14 9.11
C GLU A 181 -23.01 -9.01 9.47
N SER A 182 -21.74 -9.33 9.73
CA SER A 182 -20.71 -8.34 10.06
C SER A 182 -20.46 -7.32 8.93
N PHE A 183 -20.70 -7.68 7.66
CA PHE A 183 -20.60 -6.78 6.51
C PHE A 183 -21.84 -5.91 6.30
N LYS A 184 -22.97 -6.27 6.91
CA LYS A 184 -24.21 -5.47 6.90
C LYS A 184 -24.19 -4.37 7.96
N VAL A 185 -23.30 -4.46 8.95
CA VAL A 185 -23.21 -3.51 10.05
C VAL A 185 -22.30 -2.34 9.68
N CYS A 186 -22.85 -1.14 9.64
CA CYS A 186 -22.08 0.08 9.42
C CYS A 186 -21.29 0.46 10.70
N GLY A 187 -19.97 0.33 10.65
CA GLY A 187 -19.06 0.74 11.73
C GLY A 187 -18.50 2.17 11.61
N HIS A 188 -18.96 2.97 10.64
CA HIS A 188 -18.33 4.24 10.28
C HIS A 188 -18.42 5.32 11.37
N LYS A 189 -19.59 5.45 12.02
CA LYS A 189 -19.81 6.53 12.99
C LYS A 189 -19.23 6.27 14.39
N ARG A 190 -19.09 5.01 14.77
CA ARG A 190 -18.59 4.62 16.10
C ARG A 190 -18.07 3.19 16.06
N TYR A 191 -17.29 2.82 17.06
CA TYR A 191 -16.84 1.46 17.27
C TYR A 191 -18.03 0.50 17.40
N ARG A 192 -18.00 -0.57 16.62
CA ARG A 192 -18.96 -1.67 16.59
C ARG A 192 -18.19 -2.98 16.53
N PRO A 193 -18.14 -3.79 17.60
CA PRO A 193 -17.39 -5.05 17.62
C PRO A 193 -17.95 -6.11 16.66
N ASP A 194 -19.21 -5.96 16.26
CA ASP A 194 -19.94 -6.81 15.31
C ASP A 194 -19.77 -6.38 13.83
N ALA A 195 -19.11 -5.25 13.56
CA ALA A 195 -18.84 -4.81 12.20
C ALA A 195 -17.50 -5.36 11.67
N ALA A 196 -17.48 -5.88 10.43
CA ALA A 196 -16.30 -6.38 9.77
C ALA A 196 -15.16 -5.33 9.75
N LEU A 197 -15.47 -4.08 9.38
CA LEU A 197 -14.51 -2.97 9.37
C LEU A 197 -13.69 -2.89 10.67
N TRP A 198 -14.31 -3.02 11.83
CA TRP A 198 -13.61 -2.89 13.12
C TRP A 198 -12.77 -4.11 13.46
N THR A 199 -13.18 -5.30 12.99
CA THR A 199 -12.33 -6.51 13.11
C THR A 199 -11.05 -6.36 12.30
N TYR A 200 -11.16 -5.95 11.03
CA TYR A 200 -10.01 -5.67 10.18
C TYR A 200 -9.11 -4.59 10.78
N ARG A 201 -9.70 -3.44 11.11
CA ARG A 201 -8.97 -2.29 11.65
C ARG A 201 -8.23 -2.61 12.94
N ARG A 202 -8.86 -3.31 13.87
CA ARG A 202 -8.24 -3.73 15.13
C ARG A 202 -7.04 -4.64 14.87
N THR A 203 -7.19 -5.63 14.00
CA THR A 203 -6.11 -6.55 13.64
C THR A 203 -4.94 -5.82 13.01
N ASN A 204 -5.23 -4.95 12.05
CA ASN A 204 -4.20 -4.17 11.35
C ASN A 204 -3.46 -3.22 12.31
N ARG A 205 -4.16 -2.53 13.19
CA ARG A 205 -3.51 -1.65 14.19
C ARG A 205 -2.63 -2.43 15.15
N LEU A 206 -3.02 -3.63 15.55
CA LEU A 206 -2.19 -4.50 16.39
C LEU A 206 -0.94 -4.97 15.64
N ALA A 207 -1.06 -5.33 14.36
CA ALA A 207 0.08 -5.70 13.53
C ALA A 207 1.09 -4.56 13.37
N GLN A 208 0.63 -3.31 13.26
CA GLN A 208 1.47 -2.12 13.14
C GLN A 208 2.30 -1.81 14.41
N VAL A 209 1.87 -2.23 15.58
CA VAL A 209 2.65 -2.05 16.82
C VAL A 209 4.03 -2.68 16.71
N SER A 210 4.15 -3.79 15.99
CA SER A 210 5.41 -4.44 15.68
C SER A 210 5.36 -5.04 14.27
N TRP A 211 5.46 -4.16 13.27
CA TRP A 211 5.24 -4.50 11.87
C TRP A 211 6.08 -5.67 11.38
N GLY A 212 7.37 -5.71 11.73
CA GLY A 212 8.26 -6.78 11.33
C GLY A 212 7.85 -8.17 11.83
N HIS A 213 7.18 -8.25 12.99
CA HIS A 213 6.63 -9.50 13.53
C HIS A 213 5.19 -9.73 13.01
N GLY A 214 4.33 -8.71 13.08
CA GLY A 214 2.93 -8.79 12.64
C GLY A 214 2.81 -9.17 11.17
N ARG A 215 3.63 -8.57 10.31
CA ARG A 215 3.68 -8.88 8.88
C ARG A 215 3.96 -10.37 8.60
N LYS A 216 4.89 -10.98 9.31
CA LYS A 216 5.19 -12.41 9.15
C LYS A 216 3.98 -13.27 9.49
N SER A 217 3.26 -12.95 10.55
CA SER A 217 2.05 -13.67 10.96
C SER A 217 0.92 -13.52 9.94
N VAL A 218 0.70 -12.30 9.41
CA VAL A 218 -0.33 -12.03 8.40
C VAL A 218 0.02 -12.66 7.05
N SER A 219 1.29 -12.63 6.61
CA SER A 219 1.69 -13.22 5.34
C SER A 219 1.51 -14.74 5.31
N TYR A 220 1.60 -15.43 6.45
CA TYR A 220 1.34 -16.87 6.54
C TYR A 220 -0.11 -17.25 6.20
N THR A 221 -1.06 -16.38 6.49
CA THR A 221 -2.48 -16.60 6.17
C THR A 221 -2.82 -16.33 4.70
N HIS A 222 -1.96 -15.60 3.98
CA HIS A 222 -2.21 -15.19 2.58
C HIS A 222 -1.45 -16.01 1.53
N LEU A 223 -0.43 -16.78 1.93
CA LEU A 223 0.39 -17.58 1.01
C LEU A 223 -0.10 -19.02 0.85
N ARG A 224 -1.17 -19.43 1.52
CA ARG A 224 -1.74 -20.78 1.47
C ARG A 224 -3.18 -20.84 0.95
N ALA A 225 -3.66 -19.78 0.33
CA ALA A 225 -4.97 -19.74 -0.32
C ALA A 225 -4.81 -19.70 -1.84
#